data_3c9d6ed3f650136c69382fba8b2a2da4
#
_entry.id   3c9d6ed3f650136c69382fba8b2a2da4
#
_cell.length_a   1.000
_cell.length_b   1.000
_cell.length_c   1.000
_cell.angle_alpha   90.00
_cell.angle_beta   90.00
_cell.angle_gamma   90.00
#
_symmetry.space_group_name_H-M   'P 1'
#
loop_
_entity.id
_entity.type
_entity.pdbx_description
1 polymer ?
#
loop_
_entity_poly.entity_id
_entity_poly.type
_entity_poly.pdbx_seq_one_letter_code
_entity_poly.pdbx_strand_id
1 'polypeptide(L)'
;MRPSRETCLHRESIIPLGVGYAIWPTAVPLVCLVFLREERFFCALPLIHLILWYQEETKMLRESISLVLVLLLALGASLAVAEDTCVTDMYGREITLDGPATRVVALTAADCEILCALGCADALVGRGEYCDYPEDILSVPVVQSGAETNVEEILALEPQVVFMSDMAQSKEQVEQLEKNGVKVVISCAQDIEGVYTAIRMIGAVMGRDAEAEAMVADMQSAFDDIAAACGESGKTVYFEVSPLQWGLWTAGHGTFMDELAAMCGLENAFADVEGWAAISEEQVLARDPDYIVTISMYYGEGPTPVEEIMSRAGWAELKAVAQGHVFNADSNAISRPGPRLKDAALELYQFISGTEADEVPAA
;
A
#
# COMPACT_ATOMS: atom_id res chain seq x y z
N MET A 1 39.13 53.21 -9.17
CA MET A 1 40.26 53.81 -8.42
C MET A 1 40.97 52.71 -7.69
N ARG A 2 42.15 52.34 -8.13
CA ARG A 2 43.27 51.77 -7.37
C ARG A 2 43.97 52.95 -6.72
N PRO A 3 44.82 52.81 -5.71
CA PRO A 3 46.01 51.92 -5.66
C PRO A 3 46.21 51.31 -4.27
N SER A 4 47.00 50.34 -4.07
CA SER A 4 48.42 50.01 -4.23
C SER A 4 49.16 49.81 -2.89
N ARG A 5 49.88 48.65 -2.83
CA ARG A 5 51.28 48.45 -2.45
C ARG A 5 51.66 48.65 -0.97
N GLU A 6 52.58 47.99 -0.36
CA GLU A 6 53.79 47.24 -0.69
C GLU A 6 54.33 46.59 0.61
N THR A 7 54.88 45.49 0.51
CA THR A 7 56.25 44.95 0.67
C THR A 7 56.70 44.80 2.14
N CYS A 8 57.42 43.80 2.58
CA CYS A 8 58.59 43.11 2.17
C CYS A 8 59.04 42.06 3.21
N LEU A 9 59.54 40.94 2.73
CA LEU A 9 60.75 40.18 3.08
C LEU A 9 61.14 39.83 4.53
N HIS A 10 61.31 38.58 4.85
CA HIS A 10 62.54 37.76 4.93
C HIS A 10 62.16 36.35 5.47
N ARG A 11 62.43 35.32 4.69
CA ARG A 11 63.49 34.34 4.72
C ARG A 11 63.74 33.69 6.10
N GLU A 12 63.34 32.41 6.23
CA GLU A 12 64.31 31.32 6.41
C GLU A 12 63.60 29.94 6.34
N SER A 13 64.28 29.06 5.67
CA SER A 13 64.02 27.71 5.31
C SER A 13 64.01 26.75 6.52
N ILE A 14 62.95 25.93 6.66
CA ILE A 14 63.07 24.60 7.29
C ILE A 14 62.17 23.63 6.52
N ILE A 15 62.77 22.51 6.16
CA ILE A 15 62.30 21.40 5.37
C ILE A 15 61.13 20.71 6.06
N PRO A 16 60.01 20.36 5.38
CA PRO A 16 58.99 19.49 5.97
C PRO A 16 59.37 18.03 5.74
N LEU A 17 59.66 17.32 6.81
CA LEU A 17 59.64 15.86 6.84
C LEU A 17 58.17 15.38 6.71
N GLY A 18 57.87 14.83 5.57
CA GLY A 18 56.62 14.14 5.33
C GLY A 18 56.55 12.83 6.13
N VAL A 19 55.58 12.71 7.03
CA VAL A 19 55.22 11.43 7.65
C VAL A 19 53.93 10.99 7.02
N GLY A 20 54.03 10.09 6.05
CA GLY A 20 52.90 9.37 5.51
C GLY A 20 52.50 8.26 6.48
N TYR A 21 51.28 8.31 7.00
CA TYR A 21 50.73 7.19 7.74
C TYR A 21 50.16 6.16 6.76
N ALA A 22 50.93 5.06 6.58
CA ALA A 22 50.39 3.83 6.01
C ALA A 22 49.82 2.98 7.15
N ILE A 23 48.52 2.78 7.15
CA ILE A 23 47.84 1.84 8.08
C ILE A 23 48.10 0.44 7.55
N TRP A 24 48.91 -0.34 8.24
CA TRP A 24 49.05 -1.78 8.05
C TRP A 24 48.51 -2.49 9.30
N PRO A 25 47.64 -3.46 9.17
CA PRO A 25 47.08 -4.21 10.31
C PRO A 25 47.90 -5.50 10.53
N THR A 26 48.99 -5.42 11.25
CA THR A 26 49.58 -6.56 11.99
C THR A 26 50.69 -6.05 12.86
N ALA A 27 50.44 -5.90 14.14
CA ALA A 27 51.47 -5.61 15.12
C ALA A 27 52.25 -6.91 15.42
N VAL A 28 53.44 -7.02 14.81
CA VAL A 28 54.48 -7.94 15.29
C VAL A 28 55.35 -7.16 16.29
N PRO A 29 55.49 -7.57 17.56
CA PRO A 29 56.37 -6.87 18.49
C PRO A 29 57.80 -7.03 18.06
N LEU A 30 58.45 -5.90 17.81
CA LEU A 30 59.86 -5.78 17.51
C LEU A 30 60.64 -6.26 18.71
N VAL A 31 61.30 -7.40 18.58
CA VAL A 31 62.28 -7.87 19.58
C VAL A 31 63.53 -7.06 19.39
N CYS A 32 63.76 -6.10 20.28
CA CYS A 32 65.03 -5.40 20.37
C CYS A 32 66.10 -6.37 20.86
N LEU A 33 66.96 -6.86 19.95
CA LEU A 33 68.17 -7.58 20.30
C LEU A 33 69.22 -6.54 20.74
N VAL A 34 69.36 -6.36 22.06
CA VAL A 34 70.51 -5.66 22.64
C VAL A 34 71.65 -6.68 22.77
N PHE A 35 72.65 -6.57 21.92
CA PHE A 35 73.93 -7.29 22.08
C PHE A 35 74.70 -6.66 23.23
N LEU A 36 74.69 -7.29 24.39
CA LEU A 36 75.72 -7.05 25.37
C LEU A 36 76.70 -8.21 25.33
N ARG A 37 77.96 -7.83 25.13
CA ARG A 37 79.13 -8.66 25.08
C ARG A 37 79.42 -9.16 26.49
N GLU A 38 79.40 -10.44 26.67
CA GLU A 38 80.07 -11.30 27.67
C GLU A 38 79.12 -12.39 28.22
N GLU A 39 79.41 -13.59 27.91
CA GLU A 39 79.08 -14.93 28.41
C GLU A 39 78.22 -15.04 29.64
N ARG A 40 76.92 -15.21 29.39
CA ARG A 40 76.00 -16.10 30.18
C ARG A 40 74.72 -16.42 29.39
N PHE A 41 74.57 -17.63 29.01
CA PHE A 41 73.33 -18.14 28.48
C PHE A 41 72.22 -18.04 29.56
N PHE A 42 71.40 -17.02 29.58
CA PHE A 42 70.16 -17.01 30.34
C PHE A 42 69.08 -17.57 29.44
N CYS A 43 68.53 -18.70 29.85
CA CYS A 43 67.49 -19.40 29.15
C CYS A 43 66.24 -18.51 29.04
N ALA A 44 65.99 -17.97 27.83
CA ALA A 44 64.81 -17.13 27.50
C ALA A 44 63.49 -17.89 27.40
N LEU A 45 63.51 -19.22 27.61
CA LEU A 45 62.37 -20.09 27.55
C LEU A 45 61.20 -19.73 28.53
N PRO A 46 61.40 -19.29 29.76
CA PRO A 46 60.32 -18.96 30.65
C PRO A 46 59.57 -17.68 30.26
N LEU A 47 60.25 -16.71 29.65
CA LEU A 47 59.64 -15.46 29.23
C LEU A 47 58.72 -15.65 27.97
N ILE A 48 59.17 -16.50 27.06
CA ILE A 48 58.38 -16.84 25.86
C ILE A 48 57.12 -17.63 26.28
N HIS A 49 57.23 -18.56 27.23
CA HIS A 49 56.09 -19.29 27.77
C HIS A 49 55.10 -18.36 28.49
N LEU A 50 55.61 -17.39 29.24
CA LEU A 50 54.76 -16.41 29.94
C LEU A 50 54.02 -15.47 28.98
N ILE A 51 54.67 -15.07 27.90
CA ILE A 51 54.10 -14.21 26.84
C ILE A 51 53.01 -15.00 26.06
N LEU A 52 53.27 -16.24 25.71
CA LEU A 52 52.32 -17.10 25.02
C LEU A 52 51.11 -17.43 25.93
N TRP A 53 51.35 -17.72 27.21
CA TRP A 53 50.28 -17.94 28.18
C TRP A 53 49.40 -16.68 28.37
N TYR A 54 50.02 -15.50 28.47
CA TYR A 54 49.30 -14.23 28.58
C TYR A 54 48.51 -13.90 27.30
N GLN A 55 49.00 -14.26 26.10
CA GLN A 55 48.30 -14.09 24.85
C GLN A 55 47.07 -15.04 24.71
N GLU A 56 47.18 -16.28 25.22
CA GLU A 56 46.05 -17.20 25.22
C GLU A 56 44.95 -16.78 26.20
N GLU A 57 45.31 -16.34 27.42
CA GLU A 57 44.30 -15.85 28.38
C GLU A 57 43.58 -14.58 27.88
N THR A 58 44.31 -13.65 27.26
CA THR A 58 43.70 -12.45 26.72
C THR A 58 42.84 -12.75 25.48
N LYS A 59 43.18 -13.78 24.72
CA LYS A 59 42.34 -14.23 23.58
C LYS A 59 41.03 -14.83 24.05
N MET A 60 41.07 -15.74 25.03
CA MET A 60 39.87 -16.32 25.62
C MET A 60 38.97 -15.25 26.27
N LEU A 61 39.56 -14.28 26.97
CA LEU A 61 38.85 -13.17 27.56
C LEU A 61 38.13 -12.28 26.49
N ARG A 62 38.84 -11.99 25.41
CA ARG A 62 38.29 -11.20 24.27
C ARG A 62 37.17 -11.96 23.55
N GLU A 63 37.34 -13.25 23.33
CA GLU A 63 36.30 -14.11 22.72
C GLU A 63 35.07 -14.23 23.63
N SER A 64 35.27 -14.36 24.96
CA SER A 64 34.19 -14.36 25.92
C SER A 64 33.44 -13.04 26.02
N ILE A 65 34.16 -11.91 26.01
CA ILE A 65 33.57 -10.56 25.99
C ILE A 65 32.80 -10.34 24.69
N SER A 66 33.36 -10.77 23.53
CA SER A 66 32.70 -10.68 22.25
C SER A 66 31.40 -11.50 22.20
N LEU A 67 31.43 -12.72 22.76
CA LEU A 67 30.23 -13.59 22.86
C LEU A 67 29.16 -12.97 23.76
N VAL A 68 29.56 -12.41 24.90
CA VAL A 68 28.64 -11.72 25.82
C VAL A 68 28.04 -10.46 25.16
N LEU A 69 28.86 -9.69 24.41
CA LEU A 69 28.36 -8.52 23.70
C LEU A 69 27.36 -8.91 22.60
N VAL A 70 27.62 -9.98 21.85
CA VAL A 70 26.71 -10.52 20.84
C VAL A 70 25.44 -11.05 21.50
N LEU A 71 25.54 -11.71 22.63
CA LEU A 71 24.37 -12.16 23.41
C LEU A 71 23.55 -10.98 23.95
N LEU A 72 24.19 -9.93 24.45
CA LEU A 72 23.54 -8.71 24.93
C LEU A 72 22.89 -7.93 23.77
N LEU A 73 23.52 -7.88 22.60
CA LEU A 73 22.92 -7.30 21.39
C LEU A 73 21.74 -8.14 20.88
N ALA A 74 21.84 -9.47 20.95
CA ALA A 74 20.74 -10.36 20.59
C ALA A 74 19.57 -10.28 21.62
N LEU A 75 19.85 -10.16 22.92
CA LEU A 75 18.82 -9.93 23.94
C LEU A 75 18.22 -8.52 23.84
N GLY A 76 19.01 -7.49 23.50
CA GLY A 76 18.54 -6.13 23.32
C GLY A 76 17.61 -5.98 22.10
N ALA A 77 17.82 -6.78 21.05
CA ALA A 77 16.92 -6.83 19.89
C ALA A 77 15.56 -7.50 20.19
N SER A 78 15.46 -8.26 21.30
CA SER A 78 14.21 -8.95 21.68
C SER A 78 13.31 -8.15 22.63
N LEU A 79 13.72 -6.95 23.03
CA LEU A 79 12.91 -6.02 23.85
C LEU A 79 12.44 -4.84 23.01
N ALA A 80 12.00 -5.07 21.77
CA ALA A 80 11.09 -4.16 21.13
C ALA A 80 9.77 -4.25 21.93
N VAL A 81 9.57 -3.33 22.86
CA VAL A 81 8.24 -3.05 23.40
C VAL A 81 7.41 -2.68 22.18
N ALA A 82 6.43 -3.50 21.85
CA ALA A 82 5.46 -3.11 20.84
C ALA A 82 4.85 -1.80 21.32
N GLU A 83 5.08 -0.71 20.60
CA GLU A 83 4.37 0.54 20.86
C GLU A 83 2.90 0.30 20.53
N ASP A 84 2.02 0.74 21.43
CA ASP A 84 0.58 0.70 21.17
C ASP A 84 0.29 1.45 19.86
N THR A 85 -0.34 0.78 18.92
CA THR A 85 -0.78 1.41 17.67
C THR A 85 -2.17 2.02 17.89
N CYS A 86 -2.29 3.33 17.73
CA CYS A 86 -3.57 4.03 17.81
C CYS A 86 -3.97 4.46 16.39
N VAL A 87 -5.12 3.98 15.93
CA VAL A 87 -5.66 4.27 14.61
C VAL A 87 -7.05 4.89 14.75
N THR A 88 -7.32 5.92 13.96
CA THR A 88 -8.68 6.48 13.83
C THR A 88 -9.34 5.89 12.59
N ASP A 89 -10.49 5.24 12.74
CA ASP A 89 -11.21 4.68 11.60
C ASP A 89 -12.02 5.76 10.83
N MET A 90 -12.60 5.36 9.70
CA MET A 90 -13.33 6.32 8.85
C MET A 90 -14.65 6.82 9.44
N TYR A 91 -15.06 6.30 10.62
CA TYR A 91 -16.14 6.82 11.45
C TYR A 91 -15.65 7.72 12.60
N GLY A 92 -14.33 8.02 12.63
CA GLY A 92 -13.72 8.86 13.65
C GLY A 92 -13.56 8.19 15.02
N ARG A 93 -13.63 6.84 15.09
CA ARG A 93 -13.42 6.09 16.31
C ARG A 93 -11.93 5.81 16.50
N GLU A 94 -11.41 6.02 17.71
CA GLU A 94 -10.05 5.68 18.08
C GLU A 94 -9.97 4.20 18.49
N ILE A 95 -9.11 3.44 17.81
CA ILE A 95 -8.86 2.02 18.06
C ILE A 95 -7.41 1.86 18.51
N THR A 96 -7.21 1.31 19.70
CA THR A 96 -5.86 1.02 20.23
C THR A 96 -5.61 -0.47 20.15
N LEU A 97 -4.43 -0.82 19.61
CA LEU A 97 -3.90 -2.18 19.46
C LEU A 97 -2.58 -2.30 20.23
N ASP A 98 -2.30 -3.46 20.80
CA ASP A 98 -1.04 -3.76 21.50
C ASP A 98 0.11 -4.05 20.50
N GLY A 99 0.16 -3.31 19.38
CA GLY A 99 1.07 -3.46 18.25
C GLY A 99 0.37 -3.88 16.97
N PRO A 100 1.13 -4.11 15.87
CA PRO A 100 0.58 -4.50 14.57
C PRO A 100 -0.26 -5.77 14.65
N ALA A 101 -1.42 -5.76 13.97
CA ALA A 101 -2.28 -6.94 13.93
C ALA A 101 -1.65 -8.06 13.09
N THR A 102 -1.78 -9.30 13.58
CA THR A 102 -1.26 -10.51 12.93
C THR A 102 -2.36 -11.51 12.57
N ARG A 103 -3.60 -11.27 13.01
CA ARG A 103 -4.77 -12.08 12.72
C ARG A 103 -5.94 -11.16 12.47
N VAL A 104 -6.38 -11.09 11.22
CA VAL A 104 -7.45 -10.19 10.81
C VAL A 104 -8.52 -10.92 10.01
N VAL A 105 -9.74 -10.42 10.07
CA VAL A 105 -10.84 -10.77 9.19
C VAL A 105 -11.19 -9.55 8.37
N ALA A 106 -11.36 -9.70 7.06
CA ALA A 106 -11.83 -8.63 6.18
C ALA A 106 -13.17 -9.03 5.54
N LEU A 107 -14.21 -8.25 5.79
CA LEU A 107 -15.55 -8.52 5.31
C LEU A 107 -15.88 -7.84 3.99
N THR A 108 -15.02 -6.90 3.54
CA THR A 108 -15.16 -6.23 2.25
C THR A 108 -14.06 -6.64 1.28
N ALA A 109 -14.39 -6.67 0.00
CA ALA A 109 -13.44 -7.01 -1.04
C ALA A 109 -12.29 -5.98 -1.13
N ALA A 110 -12.61 -4.68 -0.97
CA ALA A 110 -11.61 -3.62 -0.98
C ALA A 110 -10.56 -3.78 0.12
N ASP A 111 -10.99 -4.06 1.37
CA ASP A 111 -10.07 -4.26 2.49
C ASP A 111 -9.19 -5.49 2.29
N CYS A 112 -9.75 -6.59 1.74
CA CYS A 112 -8.99 -7.77 1.37
C CYS A 112 -7.90 -7.45 0.34
N GLU A 113 -8.24 -6.70 -0.70
CA GLU A 113 -7.30 -6.31 -1.75
C GLU A 113 -6.18 -5.40 -1.22
N ILE A 114 -6.53 -4.44 -0.35
CA ILE A 114 -5.55 -3.58 0.32
C ILE A 114 -4.60 -4.42 1.20
N LEU A 115 -5.12 -5.32 2.04
CA LEU A 115 -4.32 -6.21 2.88
C LEU A 115 -3.35 -7.05 2.06
N CYS A 116 -3.82 -7.62 0.96
CA CYS A 116 -2.98 -8.43 0.07
C CYS A 116 -1.89 -7.60 -0.61
N ALA A 117 -2.24 -6.41 -1.11
CA ALA A 117 -1.31 -5.51 -1.77
C ALA A 117 -0.25 -4.95 -0.81
N LEU A 118 -0.57 -4.82 0.50
CA LEU A 118 0.39 -4.49 1.56
C LEU A 118 1.26 -5.68 2.01
N GLY A 119 1.09 -6.86 1.38
CA GLY A 119 1.84 -8.07 1.75
C GLY A 119 1.39 -8.70 3.06
N CYS A 120 0.13 -8.50 3.46
CA CYS A 120 -0.45 -8.98 4.71
C CYS A 120 -1.43 -10.15 4.53
N ALA A 121 -1.43 -10.83 3.38
CA ALA A 121 -2.32 -11.95 3.10
C ALA A 121 -2.22 -13.07 4.16
N ASP A 122 -1.03 -13.34 4.69
CA ASP A 122 -0.80 -14.37 5.73
C ASP A 122 -1.50 -14.07 7.07
N ALA A 123 -1.83 -12.80 7.32
CA ALA A 123 -2.56 -12.39 8.52
C ALA A 123 -4.08 -12.58 8.38
N LEU A 124 -4.59 -12.80 7.16
CA LEU A 124 -6.00 -12.96 6.87
C LEU A 124 -6.49 -14.34 7.29
N VAL A 125 -7.23 -14.41 8.39
CA VAL A 125 -7.77 -15.67 8.94
C VAL A 125 -9.22 -15.94 8.53
N GLY A 126 -9.91 -14.95 7.97
CA GLY A 126 -11.26 -15.05 7.43
C GLY A 126 -11.55 -13.92 6.46
N ARG A 127 -12.38 -14.18 5.47
CA ARG A 127 -12.77 -13.23 4.44
C ARG A 127 -14.27 -13.24 4.19
N GLY A 128 -14.82 -12.13 3.73
CA GLY A 128 -16.18 -12.05 3.25
C GLY A 128 -16.40 -12.87 1.97
N GLU A 129 -17.65 -13.13 1.64
CA GLU A 129 -18.04 -13.96 0.50
C GLU A 129 -17.55 -13.38 -0.85
N TYR A 130 -17.56 -12.06 -0.97
CA TYR A 130 -17.13 -11.35 -2.20
C TYR A 130 -15.65 -10.98 -2.25
N CYS A 131 -14.86 -11.42 -1.26
CA CYS A 131 -13.42 -11.23 -1.25
C CYS A 131 -12.75 -12.35 -2.06
N ASP A 132 -12.57 -12.15 -3.34
CA ASP A 132 -12.13 -13.15 -4.32
C ASP A 132 -10.81 -12.81 -5.04
N TYR A 133 -10.18 -11.69 -4.68
CA TYR A 133 -8.93 -11.24 -5.29
C TYR A 133 -7.89 -10.86 -4.21
N PRO A 134 -6.59 -11.18 -4.44
CA PRO A 134 -6.06 -12.06 -5.50
C PRO A 134 -6.49 -13.53 -5.30
N GLU A 135 -6.33 -14.37 -6.32
CA GLU A 135 -6.81 -15.77 -6.29
C GLU A 135 -6.23 -16.58 -5.12
N ASP A 136 -5.05 -16.23 -4.65
CA ASP A 136 -4.35 -16.90 -3.54
C ASP A 136 -5.18 -16.89 -2.23
N ILE A 137 -6.02 -15.87 -2.00
CA ILE A 137 -6.86 -15.79 -0.80
C ILE A 137 -8.07 -16.72 -0.82
N LEU A 138 -8.37 -17.36 -1.94
CA LEU A 138 -9.52 -18.27 -2.04
C LEU A 138 -9.43 -19.45 -1.08
N SER A 139 -8.22 -19.76 -0.61
CA SER A 139 -7.98 -20.78 0.43
C SER A 139 -8.34 -20.31 1.85
N VAL A 140 -8.53 -18.99 2.08
CA VAL A 140 -8.91 -18.43 3.38
C VAL A 140 -10.40 -18.74 3.65
N PRO A 141 -10.77 -19.16 4.88
CA PRO A 141 -12.14 -19.42 5.25
C PRO A 141 -13.09 -18.26 4.92
N VAL A 142 -14.21 -18.57 4.31
CA VAL A 142 -15.30 -17.61 4.04
C VAL A 142 -16.13 -17.47 5.29
N VAL A 143 -16.43 -16.23 5.66
CA VAL A 143 -17.37 -15.87 6.71
C VAL A 143 -18.58 -15.22 6.05
N GLN A 144 -19.77 -15.60 6.49
CA GLN A 144 -20.99 -14.93 6.05
C GLN A 144 -20.91 -13.44 6.44
N SER A 145 -21.04 -12.57 5.45
CA SER A 145 -20.90 -11.12 5.59
C SER A 145 -22.15 -10.39 5.09
N GLY A 146 -22.22 -9.09 5.34
CA GLY A 146 -23.36 -8.27 4.98
C GLY A 146 -24.39 -8.15 6.12
N ALA A 147 -25.66 -7.96 5.79
CA ALA A 147 -26.73 -7.78 6.78
C ALA A 147 -26.86 -8.97 7.76
N GLU A 148 -26.54 -10.16 7.30
CA GLU A 148 -26.55 -11.41 8.08
C GLU A 148 -25.15 -11.88 8.47
N THR A 149 -24.23 -10.94 8.76
CA THR A 149 -22.86 -11.27 9.19
C THR A 149 -22.88 -12.22 10.39
N ASN A 150 -22.19 -13.35 10.26
CA ASN A 150 -22.13 -14.36 11.30
C ASN A 150 -21.00 -14.07 12.30
N VAL A 151 -21.33 -13.36 13.36
CA VAL A 151 -20.38 -12.96 14.42
C VAL A 151 -19.74 -14.18 15.11
N GLU A 152 -20.47 -15.29 15.27
CA GLU A 152 -19.95 -16.50 15.92
C GLU A 152 -18.87 -17.18 15.06
N GLU A 153 -19.03 -17.22 13.75
CA GLU A 153 -18.00 -17.70 12.83
C GLU A 153 -16.73 -16.83 12.88
N ILE A 154 -16.91 -15.49 12.92
CA ILE A 154 -15.77 -14.57 13.08
C ILE A 154 -15.03 -14.83 14.38
N LEU A 155 -15.74 -14.92 15.51
CA LEU A 155 -15.14 -15.17 16.82
C LEU A 155 -14.42 -16.51 16.90
N ALA A 156 -14.90 -17.54 16.21
CA ALA A 156 -14.25 -18.86 16.15
C ALA A 156 -12.89 -18.82 15.43
N LEU A 157 -12.62 -17.82 14.62
CA LEU A 157 -11.33 -17.59 13.95
C LEU A 157 -10.33 -16.85 14.84
N GLU A 158 -10.74 -16.39 16.02
CA GLU A 158 -9.92 -15.66 16.98
C GLU A 158 -9.14 -14.48 16.36
N PRO A 159 -9.81 -13.55 15.62
CA PRO A 159 -9.12 -12.40 15.06
C PRO A 159 -8.84 -11.34 16.15
N GLN A 160 -7.79 -10.56 15.93
CA GLN A 160 -7.52 -9.34 16.71
C GLN A 160 -8.34 -8.17 16.19
N VAL A 161 -8.48 -8.10 14.86
CA VAL A 161 -9.15 -7.02 14.14
C VAL A 161 -10.11 -7.58 13.09
N VAL A 162 -11.26 -6.94 12.95
CA VAL A 162 -12.20 -7.13 11.85
C VAL A 162 -12.31 -5.83 11.07
N PHE A 163 -12.00 -5.86 9.78
CA PHE A 163 -12.30 -4.79 8.85
C PHE A 163 -13.69 -5.00 8.27
N MET A 164 -14.51 -3.95 8.30
CA MET A 164 -15.88 -3.99 7.78
C MET A 164 -16.31 -2.62 7.26
N SER A 165 -17.36 -2.59 6.45
CA SER A 165 -17.98 -1.35 5.99
C SER A 165 -19.30 -1.09 6.71
N ASP A 166 -19.86 0.09 6.50
CA ASP A 166 -21.19 0.47 6.98
C ASP A 166 -22.33 0.06 6.03
N MET A 167 -21.98 -0.39 4.82
CA MET A 167 -22.98 -0.66 3.78
C MET A 167 -23.97 -1.77 4.14
N ALA A 168 -23.53 -2.78 4.88
CA ALA A 168 -24.33 -3.96 5.14
C ALA A 168 -24.20 -4.48 6.59
N GLN A 169 -23.28 -3.94 7.40
CA GLN A 169 -23.10 -4.36 8.78
C GLN A 169 -23.86 -3.44 9.73
N SER A 170 -24.36 -4.00 10.83
CA SER A 170 -25.09 -3.25 11.83
C SER A 170 -24.21 -2.83 13.01
N LYS A 171 -24.64 -1.79 13.70
CA LYS A 171 -24.01 -1.34 14.94
C LYS A 171 -23.98 -2.45 16.01
N GLU A 172 -25.02 -3.27 16.05
CA GLU A 172 -25.14 -4.40 16.98
C GLU A 172 -24.07 -5.47 16.74
N GLN A 173 -23.71 -5.73 15.48
CA GLN A 173 -22.63 -6.64 15.11
C GLN A 173 -21.27 -6.10 15.58
N VAL A 174 -21.00 -4.79 15.39
CA VAL A 174 -19.81 -4.13 15.93
C VAL A 174 -19.73 -4.29 17.43
N GLU A 175 -20.81 -3.95 18.16
CA GLU A 175 -20.86 -4.06 19.62
C GLU A 175 -20.65 -5.51 20.12
N GLN A 176 -21.16 -6.49 19.39
CA GLN A 176 -20.96 -7.91 19.74
C GLN A 176 -19.49 -8.33 19.59
N LEU A 177 -18.82 -7.93 18.51
CA LEU A 177 -17.40 -8.22 18.31
C LEU A 177 -16.54 -7.55 19.40
N GLU A 178 -16.77 -6.27 19.65
CA GLU A 178 -16.01 -5.50 20.66
C GLU A 178 -16.20 -6.03 22.09
N LYS A 179 -17.41 -6.47 22.46
CA LYS A 179 -17.67 -7.13 23.76
C LYS A 179 -16.88 -8.43 23.95
N ASN A 180 -16.50 -9.08 22.85
CA ASN A 180 -15.67 -10.29 22.87
C ASN A 180 -14.17 -9.99 22.71
N GLY A 181 -13.77 -8.71 22.78
CA GLY A 181 -12.36 -8.30 22.73
C GLY A 181 -11.78 -8.15 21.33
N VAL A 182 -12.58 -8.31 20.29
CA VAL A 182 -12.16 -8.10 18.90
C VAL A 182 -12.28 -6.61 18.57
N LYS A 183 -11.23 -6.04 17.96
CA LYS A 183 -11.27 -4.65 17.49
C LYS A 183 -11.96 -4.58 16.14
N VAL A 184 -12.81 -3.59 15.96
CA VAL A 184 -13.50 -3.35 14.69
C VAL A 184 -12.99 -2.05 14.09
N VAL A 185 -12.57 -2.12 12.83
CA VAL A 185 -12.12 -0.96 12.03
C VAL A 185 -13.08 -0.78 10.87
N ILE A 186 -13.73 0.39 10.81
CA ILE A 186 -14.67 0.71 9.73
C ILE A 186 -13.93 1.38 8.58
N SER A 187 -14.08 0.77 7.39
CA SER A 187 -13.57 1.26 6.12
C SER A 187 -14.75 1.54 5.18
N CYS A 188 -14.93 2.79 4.74
CA CYS A 188 -16.08 3.21 3.95
C CYS A 188 -15.75 4.32 2.94
N ALA A 189 -14.72 4.10 2.12
CA ALA A 189 -14.28 5.05 1.10
C ALA A 189 -15.36 5.27 0.03
N GLN A 190 -15.68 6.55 -0.22
CA GLN A 190 -16.63 6.98 -1.24
C GLN A 190 -15.95 7.68 -2.41
N ASP A 191 -14.83 8.32 -2.18
CA ASP A 191 -14.01 9.08 -3.12
C ASP A 191 -12.55 8.57 -3.10
N ILE A 192 -11.70 9.09 -3.96
CA ILE A 192 -10.29 8.67 -4.09
C ILE A 192 -9.49 9.01 -2.82
N GLU A 193 -9.75 10.14 -2.18
CA GLU A 193 -9.06 10.50 -0.92
C GLU A 193 -9.47 9.55 0.22
N GLY A 194 -10.74 9.12 0.23
CA GLY A 194 -11.21 8.06 1.12
C GLY A 194 -10.48 6.74 0.90
N VAL A 195 -10.19 6.37 -0.36
CA VAL A 195 -9.38 5.18 -0.68
C VAL A 195 -7.97 5.31 -0.11
N TYR A 196 -7.31 6.47 -0.28
CA TYR A 196 -5.99 6.71 0.31
C TYR A 196 -6.02 6.63 1.84
N THR A 197 -7.07 7.17 2.45
CA THR A 197 -7.30 7.08 3.89
C THR A 197 -7.45 5.63 4.35
N ALA A 198 -8.23 4.81 3.63
CA ALA A 198 -8.41 3.39 3.94
C ALA A 198 -7.08 2.61 3.83
N ILE A 199 -6.30 2.86 2.77
CA ILE A 199 -4.97 2.23 2.57
C ILE A 199 -4.03 2.57 3.74
N ARG A 200 -3.93 3.86 4.12
CA ARG A 200 -3.10 4.29 5.26
C ARG A 200 -3.56 3.70 6.58
N MET A 201 -4.86 3.71 6.82
CA MET A 201 -5.47 3.17 8.03
C MET A 201 -5.21 1.67 8.18
N ILE A 202 -5.40 0.88 7.12
CA ILE A 202 -5.11 -0.55 7.11
C ILE A 202 -3.59 -0.77 7.26
N GLY A 203 -2.78 0.04 6.58
CA GLY A 203 -1.32 0.03 6.73
C GLY A 203 -0.89 0.22 8.19
N ALA A 204 -1.43 1.22 8.88
CA ALA A 204 -1.15 1.48 10.29
C ALA A 204 -1.57 0.31 11.22
N VAL A 205 -2.76 -0.27 11.00
CA VAL A 205 -3.23 -1.45 11.75
C VAL A 205 -2.28 -2.64 11.58
N MET A 206 -1.71 -2.80 10.37
CA MET A 206 -0.83 -3.92 10.03
C MET A 206 0.66 -3.61 10.25
N GLY A 207 1.04 -2.39 10.67
CA GLY A 207 2.43 -1.95 10.77
C GLY A 207 3.14 -1.88 9.42
N ARG A 208 2.42 -1.44 8.39
CA ARG A 208 2.87 -1.32 6.99
C ARG A 208 2.74 0.10 6.46
N ASP A 209 3.07 1.09 7.30
CA ASP A 209 2.91 2.51 6.96
C ASP A 209 3.70 2.90 5.71
N ALA A 210 4.94 2.41 5.58
CA ALA A 210 5.79 2.74 4.43
C ALA A 210 5.26 2.13 3.12
N GLU A 211 4.77 0.90 3.15
CA GLU A 211 4.14 0.22 2.01
C GLU A 211 2.83 0.90 1.63
N ALA A 212 2.04 1.35 2.61
CA ALA A 212 0.80 2.08 2.39
C ALA A 212 1.06 3.43 1.70
N GLU A 213 2.03 4.20 2.18
CA GLU A 213 2.41 5.47 1.54
C GLU A 213 2.96 5.26 0.13
N ALA A 214 3.75 4.20 -0.10
CA ALA A 214 4.24 3.87 -1.44
C ALA A 214 3.10 3.51 -2.40
N MET A 215 2.11 2.76 -1.92
CA MET A 215 0.92 2.40 -2.71
C MET A 215 0.09 3.62 -3.06
N VAL A 216 -0.15 4.53 -2.11
CA VAL A 216 -0.87 5.79 -2.36
C VAL A 216 -0.12 6.65 -3.37
N ALA A 217 1.21 6.78 -3.23
CA ALA A 217 2.03 7.54 -4.16
C ALA A 217 1.99 6.96 -5.59
N ASP A 218 2.01 5.63 -5.73
CA ASP A 218 1.89 4.93 -7.00
C ASP A 218 0.52 5.20 -7.67
N MET A 219 -0.58 5.11 -6.91
CA MET A 219 -1.91 5.44 -7.40
C MET A 219 -2.02 6.91 -7.83
N GLN A 220 -1.50 7.84 -7.02
CA GLN A 220 -1.49 9.27 -7.36
C GLN A 220 -0.74 9.54 -8.65
N SER A 221 0.46 8.94 -8.80
CA SER A 221 1.26 9.08 -10.03
C SER A 221 0.49 8.58 -11.25
N ALA A 222 -0.14 7.41 -11.16
CA ALA A 222 -0.92 6.85 -12.27
C ALA A 222 -2.12 7.74 -12.65
N PHE A 223 -2.82 8.30 -11.67
CA PHE A 223 -3.95 9.20 -11.91
C PHE A 223 -3.49 10.54 -12.52
N ASP A 224 -2.38 11.10 -12.04
CA ASP A 224 -1.79 12.33 -12.60
C ASP A 224 -1.36 12.13 -14.06
N ASP A 225 -0.77 10.99 -14.40
CA ASP A 225 -0.36 10.66 -15.77
C ASP A 225 -1.56 10.54 -16.71
N ILE A 226 -2.64 9.87 -16.26
CA ILE A 226 -3.90 9.77 -17.01
C ILE A 226 -4.51 11.17 -17.22
N ALA A 227 -4.60 11.97 -16.16
CA ALA A 227 -5.15 13.33 -16.24
C ALA A 227 -4.34 14.24 -17.19
N ALA A 228 -3.00 14.11 -17.16
CA ALA A 228 -2.12 14.85 -18.07
C ALA A 228 -2.28 14.42 -19.53
N ALA A 229 -2.58 13.15 -19.79
CA ALA A 229 -2.78 12.61 -21.13
C ALA A 229 -4.15 12.95 -21.73
N CYS A 230 -5.20 13.10 -20.89
CA CYS A 230 -6.58 13.25 -21.37
C CYS A 230 -6.91 14.69 -21.78
N GLY A 231 -6.69 15.69 -21.11
CA GLY A 231 -7.24 17.03 -21.36
C GLY A 231 -8.79 17.06 -21.28
N GLU A 232 -9.36 18.25 -21.21
CA GLU A 232 -10.82 18.43 -21.17
C GLU A 232 -11.43 18.10 -22.54
N SER A 233 -12.30 17.09 -22.61
CA SER A 233 -12.98 16.68 -23.85
C SER A 233 -14.33 17.36 -24.07
N GLY A 234 -14.98 17.84 -23.00
CA GLY A 234 -16.37 18.32 -22.98
C GLY A 234 -17.41 17.25 -23.31
N LYS A 235 -17.03 15.96 -23.24
CA LYS A 235 -17.91 14.81 -23.44
C LYS A 235 -18.39 14.29 -22.11
N THR A 236 -19.57 13.66 -22.13
CA THR A 236 -20.24 13.14 -20.94
C THR A 236 -20.18 11.63 -20.85
N VAL A 237 -20.11 11.10 -19.64
CA VAL A 237 -20.19 9.66 -19.36
C VAL A 237 -21.33 9.35 -18.38
N TYR A 238 -22.06 8.29 -18.64
CA TYR A 238 -23.01 7.67 -17.72
C TYR A 238 -22.41 6.38 -17.19
N PHE A 239 -22.32 6.24 -15.85
CA PHE A 239 -21.96 4.99 -15.18
C PHE A 239 -23.23 4.21 -14.84
N GLU A 240 -23.41 3.06 -15.48
CA GLU A 240 -24.48 2.13 -15.16
C GLU A 240 -23.97 1.11 -14.12
N VAL A 241 -24.26 1.37 -12.85
CA VAL A 241 -23.79 0.52 -11.74
C VAL A 241 -24.75 -0.62 -11.39
N SER A 242 -25.94 -0.62 -11.99
CA SER A 242 -26.90 -1.71 -11.90
C SER A 242 -27.64 -1.83 -13.24
N PRO A 243 -27.78 -3.04 -13.82
CA PRO A 243 -28.45 -3.22 -15.10
C PRO A 243 -29.94 -2.98 -15.01
N LEU A 244 -30.57 -2.66 -16.14
CA LEU A 244 -31.99 -2.31 -16.24
C LEU A 244 -32.96 -3.32 -15.57
N GLN A 245 -32.66 -4.60 -15.68
CA GLN A 245 -33.48 -5.66 -15.09
C GLN A 245 -33.61 -5.60 -13.56
N TRP A 246 -32.62 -4.97 -12.88
CA TRP A 246 -32.60 -4.78 -11.41
C TRP A 246 -32.95 -3.35 -11.01
N GLY A 247 -33.24 -2.49 -11.99
CA GLY A 247 -33.41 -1.05 -11.82
C GLY A 247 -32.05 -0.32 -11.97
N LEU A 248 -32.05 0.74 -12.78
CA LEU A 248 -30.86 1.50 -13.05
C LEU A 248 -30.38 2.26 -11.83
N TRP A 249 -29.10 2.18 -11.58
CA TRP A 249 -28.38 3.00 -10.62
C TRP A 249 -27.20 3.68 -11.28
N THR A 250 -26.81 4.83 -10.77
CA THR A 250 -25.65 5.58 -11.24
C THR A 250 -24.72 5.97 -10.10
N ALA A 251 -23.47 6.25 -10.45
CA ALA A 251 -22.52 6.94 -9.61
C ALA A 251 -22.58 8.44 -9.97
N GLY A 252 -23.01 9.27 -9.02
CA GLY A 252 -23.10 10.71 -9.15
C GLY A 252 -21.92 11.43 -8.54
N HIS A 253 -22.09 12.71 -8.24
CA HIS A 253 -21.09 13.56 -7.63
C HIS A 253 -20.60 13.03 -6.29
N GLY A 254 -19.30 13.19 -6.01
CA GLY A 254 -18.67 12.76 -4.76
C GLY A 254 -18.41 11.25 -4.66
N THR A 255 -18.45 10.54 -5.79
CA THR A 255 -18.04 9.14 -5.88
C THR A 255 -16.67 9.02 -6.56
N PHE A 256 -15.91 7.98 -6.24
CA PHE A 256 -14.65 7.71 -6.95
C PHE A 256 -14.85 7.49 -8.46
N MET A 257 -16.00 7.02 -8.92
CA MET A 257 -16.30 6.92 -10.37
C MET A 257 -16.47 8.29 -11.03
N ASP A 258 -17.07 9.26 -10.32
CA ASP A 258 -17.15 10.65 -10.77
C ASP A 258 -15.74 11.26 -10.94
N GLU A 259 -14.87 11.01 -9.98
CA GLU A 259 -13.48 11.45 -10.02
C GLU A 259 -12.69 10.76 -11.15
N LEU A 260 -12.89 9.45 -11.40
CA LEU A 260 -12.29 8.73 -12.52
C LEU A 260 -12.73 9.32 -13.87
N ALA A 261 -14.02 9.71 -14.01
CA ALA A 261 -14.48 10.41 -15.21
C ALA A 261 -13.72 11.72 -15.43
N ALA A 262 -13.60 12.54 -14.38
CA ALA A 262 -12.88 13.82 -14.44
C ALA A 262 -11.41 13.64 -14.80
N MET A 263 -10.72 12.64 -14.23
CA MET A 263 -9.34 12.30 -14.57
C MET A 263 -9.17 11.94 -16.05
N CYS A 264 -10.17 11.26 -16.63
CA CYS A 264 -10.21 10.93 -18.05
C CYS A 264 -10.75 12.07 -18.93
N GLY A 265 -10.89 13.29 -18.40
CA GLY A 265 -11.34 14.46 -19.14
C GLY A 265 -12.82 14.41 -19.56
N LEU A 266 -13.64 13.61 -18.86
CA LEU A 266 -15.07 13.49 -19.09
C LEU A 266 -15.88 14.23 -18.01
N GLU A 267 -17.08 14.65 -18.35
CA GLU A 267 -18.07 15.13 -17.39
C GLU A 267 -19.03 14.00 -17.04
N ASN A 268 -19.33 13.81 -15.75
CA ASN A 268 -20.34 12.85 -15.36
C ASN A 268 -21.73 13.34 -15.76
N ALA A 269 -22.46 12.58 -16.56
CA ALA A 269 -23.81 12.93 -17.00
C ALA A 269 -24.79 13.09 -15.83
N PHE A 270 -24.46 12.58 -14.66
CA PHE A 270 -25.22 12.65 -13.42
C PHE A 270 -24.51 13.43 -12.32
N ALA A 271 -23.66 14.42 -12.65
CA ALA A 271 -22.98 15.26 -11.67
C ALA A 271 -23.93 16.09 -10.77
N ASP A 272 -25.20 16.20 -11.14
CA ASP A 272 -26.25 16.84 -10.33
C ASP A 272 -26.92 15.90 -9.31
N VAL A 273 -26.49 14.62 -9.26
CA VAL A 273 -26.95 13.60 -8.33
C VAL A 273 -25.83 13.36 -7.32
N GLU A 274 -26.14 13.36 -6.03
CA GLU A 274 -25.17 13.12 -4.96
C GLU A 274 -25.01 11.64 -4.69
N GLY A 275 -23.78 11.13 -4.69
CA GLY A 275 -23.45 9.77 -4.34
C GLY A 275 -24.06 8.73 -5.30
N TRP A 276 -24.40 7.57 -4.75
CA TRP A 276 -24.97 6.44 -5.48
C TRP A 276 -26.49 6.53 -5.46
N ALA A 277 -27.15 6.56 -6.63
CA ALA A 277 -28.59 6.78 -6.68
C ALA A 277 -29.31 5.94 -7.73
N ALA A 278 -30.54 5.57 -7.42
CA ALA A 278 -31.45 4.99 -8.39
C ALA A 278 -31.93 6.05 -9.37
N ILE A 279 -31.93 5.70 -10.66
CA ILE A 279 -32.37 6.57 -11.76
C ILE A 279 -33.36 5.86 -12.67
N SER A 280 -33.93 6.60 -13.60
CA SER A 280 -34.84 6.04 -14.62
C SER A 280 -34.22 6.09 -16.02
N GLU A 281 -34.74 5.28 -16.95
CA GLU A 281 -34.33 5.32 -18.35
C GLU A 281 -34.56 6.71 -18.97
N GLU A 282 -35.67 7.38 -18.62
CA GLU A 282 -35.98 8.72 -19.13
C GLU A 282 -34.93 9.75 -18.72
N GLN A 283 -34.33 9.59 -17.53
CA GLN A 283 -33.22 10.46 -17.09
C GLN A 283 -31.97 10.25 -17.91
N VAL A 284 -31.65 9.00 -18.29
CA VAL A 284 -30.52 8.69 -19.19
C VAL A 284 -30.80 9.25 -20.59
N LEU A 285 -31.99 8.99 -21.15
CA LEU A 285 -32.39 9.48 -22.46
C LEU A 285 -32.36 11.02 -22.54
N ALA A 286 -32.78 11.71 -21.48
CA ALA A 286 -32.79 13.17 -21.43
C ALA A 286 -31.40 13.78 -21.35
N ARG A 287 -30.41 13.08 -20.79
CA ARG A 287 -29.02 13.55 -20.68
C ARG A 287 -28.18 13.22 -21.91
N ASP A 288 -28.58 12.22 -22.68
CA ASP A 288 -27.96 11.80 -23.95
C ASP A 288 -26.41 11.72 -23.86
N PRO A 289 -25.86 10.83 -23.00
CA PRO A 289 -24.43 10.76 -22.73
C PRO A 289 -23.61 10.36 -23.98
N ASP A 290 -22.36 10.86 -24.06
CA ASP A 290 -21.44 10.51 -25.13
C ASP A 290 -20.82 9.13 -24.95
N TYR A 291 -20.73 8.66 -23.68
CA TYR A 291 -20.23 7.34 -23.29
C TYR A 291 -21.14 6.70 -22.25
N ILE A 292 -21.25 5.38 -22.31
CA ILE A 292 -21.87 4.56 -21.29
C ILE A 292 -20.84 3.55 -20.79
N VAL A 293 -20.58 3.54 -19.50
CA VAL A 293 -19.72 2.56 -18.81
C VAL A 293 -20.60 1.72 -17.90
N THR A 294 -20.76 0.43 -18.21
CA THR A 294 -21.46 -0.52 -17.34
C THR A 294 -20.47 -1.37 -16.57
N ILE A 295 -20.87 -1.76 -15.36
CA ILE A 295 -20.09 -2.65 -14.49
C ILE A 295 -20.78 -3.99 -14.28
N SER A 296 -21.69 -4.35 -15.19
CA SER A 296 -22.46 -5.58 -15.09
C SER A 296 -21.58 -6.80 -15.27
N MET A 297 -21.66 -7.74 -14.31
CA MET A 297 -20.97 -9.03 -14.41
C MET A 297 -21.60 -9.89 -15.53
N TYR A 298 -20.74 -10.50 -16.35
CA TYR A 298 -21.15 -11.40 -17.41
C TYR A 298 -20.70 -12.84 -17.13
N TYR A 299 -21.64 -13.74 -17.09
CA TYR A 299 -21.41 -15.16 -16.76
C TYR A 299 -21.41 -16.09 -17.99
N GLY A 300 -21.33 -15.55 -19.19
CA GLY A 300 -21.25 -16.31 -20.43
C GLY A 300 -22.58 -16.78 -20.97
N GLU A 301 -23.72 -16.34 -20.43
CA GLU A 301 -25.07 -16.70 -20.88
C GLU A 301 -25.85 -15.46 -21.33
N GLY A 302 -26.52 -15.56 -22.49
CA GLY A 302 -27.29 -14.46 -23.06
C GLY A 302 -26.44 -13.39 -23.73
N PRO A 303 -26.99 -12.18 -23.99
CA PRO A 303 -26.25 -11.06 -24.56
C PRO A 303 -25.22 -10.55 -23.54
N THR A 304 -24.08 -10.08 -24.02
CA THR A 304 -23.12 -9.35 -23.20
C THR A 304 -23.76 -8.07 -22.63
N PRO A 305 -23.25 -7.48 -21.53
CA PRO A 305 -23.77 -6.21 -21.02
C PRO A 305 -23.78 -5.09 -22.09
N VAL A 306 -22.79 -5.06 -22.95
CA VAL A 306 -22.72 -4.11 -24.07
C VAL A 306 -23.85 -4.39 -25.09
N GLU A 307 -24.02 -5.64 -25.51
CA GLU A 307 -25.08 -6.02 -26.46
C GLU A 307 -26.48 -5.76 -25.88
N GLU A 308 -26.65 -5.98 -24.59
CA GLU A 308 -27.91 -5.71 -23.89
C GLU A 308 -28.24 -4.21 -23.97
N ILE A 309 -27.30 -3.31 -23.59
CA ILE A 309 -27.48 -1.86 -23.66
C ILE A 309 -27.72 -1.41 -25.12
N MET A 310 -26.93 -1.89 -26.06
CA MET A 310 -27.03 -1.56 -27.48
C MET A 310 -28.37 -1.97 -28.10
N SER A 311 -29.06 -2.97 -27.53
CA SER A 311 -30.34 -3.49 -28.04
C SER A 311 -31.57 -2.97 -27.29
N ARG A 312 -31.42 -2.11 -26.28
CA ARG A 312 -32.54 -1.55 -25.52
C ARG A 312 -33.51 -0.75 -26.36
N ALA A 313 -34.77 -0.97 -26.16
CA ALA A 313 -35.83 -0.23 -26.85
C ALA A 313 -35.77 1.27 -26.50
N GLY A 314 -35.70 2.13 -27.50
CA GLY A 314 -35.61 3.58 -27.29
C GLY A 314 -34.24 4.16 -27.08
N TRP A 315 -33.19 3.32 -26.96
CA TRP A 315 -31.81 3.78 -26.73
C TRP A 315 -30.98 3.95 -28.01
N ALA A 316 -31.47 3.48 -29.15
CA ALA A 316 -30.73 3.48 -30.42
C ALA A 316 -30.28 4.88 -30.90
N GLU A 317 -30.96 5.94 -30.47
CA GLU A 317 -30.64 7.33 -30.83
C GLU A 317 -29.74 8.04 -29.81
N LEU A 318 -29.43 7.40 -28.64
CA LEU A 318 -28.45 7.92 -27.71
C LEU A 318 -27.08 8.01 -28.39
N LYS A 319 -26.36 9.10 -28.17
CA LYS A 319 -25.02 9.32 -28.75
C LYS A 319 -24.10 8.13 -28.49
N ALA A 320 -24.02 7.68 -27.25
CA ALA A 320 -23.17 6.55 -26.88
C ALA A 320 -23.52 5.28 -27.66
N VAL A 321 -24.81 4.95 -27.79
CA VAL A 321 -25.29 3.76 -28.50
C VAL A 321 -25.07 3.90 -30.00
N ALA A 322 -25.46 5.06 -30.60
CA ALA A 322 -25.32 5.31 -32.03
C ALA A 322 -23.85 5.29 -32.51
N GLN A 323 -22.90 5.64 -31.64
CA GLN A 323 -21.46 5.67 -31.94
C GLN A 323 -20.72 4.41 -31.47
N GLY A 324 -21.38 3.50 -30.78
CA GLY A 324 -20.76 2.30 -30.21
C GLY A 324 -19.85 2.60 -29.00
N HIS A 325 -20.07 3.71 -28.31
CA HIS A 325 -19.32 4.13 -27.12
C HIS A 325 -19.92 3.55 -25.85
N VAL A 326 -20.13 2.25 -25.86
CA VAL A 326 -20.62 1.47 -24.70
C VAL A 326 -19.53 0.51 -24.28
N PHE A 327 -19.13 0.58 -23.02
CA PHE A 327 -18.03 -0.18 -22.46
C PHE A 327 -18.47 -0.95 -21.22
N ASN A 328 -18.02 -2.20 -21.10
CA ASN A 328 -18.20 -2.98 -19.87
C ASN A 328 -16.85 -3.05 -19.16
N ALA A 329 -16.68 -2.23 -18.13
CA ALA A 329 -15.47 -2.20 -17.32
C ALA A 329 -15.32 -3.47 -16.46
N ASP A 330 -14.09 -3.76 -16.02
CA ASP A 330 -13.88 -4.78 -14.96
C ASP A 330 -14.66 -4.35 -13.72
N SER A 331 -15.81 -5.03 -13.49
CA SER A 331 -16.70 -4.76 -12.38
C SER A 331 -15.97 -4.73 -11.04
N ASN A 332 -15.00 -5.62 -10.83
CA ASN A 332 -14.29 -5.73 -9.57
C ASN A 332 -13.23 -4.62 -9.41
N ALA A 333 -12.57 -4.21 -10.48
CA ALA A 333 -11.58 -3.14 -10.41
C ALA A 333 -12.23 -1.76 -10.19
N ILE A 334 -13.30 -1.45 -10.93
CA ILE A 334 -13.92 -0.13 -10.91
C ILE A 334 -14.92 0.08 -9.75
N SER A 335 -15.48 -0.99 -9.16
CA SER A 335 -16.50 -0.86 -8.09
C SER A 335 -15.96 -1.04 -6.68
N ARG A 336 -14.70 -1.46 -6.52
CA ARG A 336 -14.07 -1.68 -5.23
C ARG A 336 -13.14 -0.51 -4.90
N PRO A 337 -13.40 0.27 -3.83
CA PRO A 337 -12.57 1.41 -3.46
C PRO A 337 -11.22 0.93 -2.87
N GLY A 338 -10.31 0.57 -3.75
CA GLY A 338 -9.02 -0.05 -3.41
C GLY A 338 -7.94 0.21 -4.46
N PRO A 339 -6.79 -0.48 -4.35
CA PRO A 339 -5.62 -0.18 -5.20
C PRO A 339 -5.84 -0.42 -6.70
N ARG A 340 -6.83 -1.26 -7.09
CA ARG A 340 -7.14 -1.52 -8.50
C ARG A 340 -7.93 -0.40 -9.19
N LEU A 341 -8.35 0.64 -8.48
CA LEU A 341 -8.97 1.81 -9.13
C LEU A 341 -8.02 2.48 -10.14
N LYS A 342 -6.69 2.38 -9.96
CA LYS A 342 -5.74 2.87 -10.96
C LYS A 342 -5.83 2.06 -12.26
N ASP A 343 -6.04 0.75 -12.17
CA ASP A 343 -6.19 -0.13 -13.35
C ASP A 343 -7.51 0.18 -14.06
N ALA A 344 -8.59 0.41 -13.30
CA ALA A 344 -9.88 0.83 -13.85
C ALA A 344 -9.81 2.20 -14.54
N ALA A 345 -9.07 3.16 -13.98
CA ALA A 345 -8.83 4.46 -14.61
C ALA A 345 -8.08 4.31 -15.94
N LEU A 346 -7.07 3.45 -15.97
CA LEU A 346 -6.31 3.14 -17.17
C LEU A 346 -7.18 2.48 -18.25
N GLU A 347 -8.00 1.52 -17.88
CA GLU A 347 -8.93 0.83 -18.76
C GLU A 347 -9.95 1.81 -19.36
N LEU A 348 -10.49 2.71 -18.54
CA LEU A 348 -11.39 3.78 -18.99
C LEU A 348 -10.68 4.73 -19.95
N TYR A 349 -9.46 5.15 -19.66
CA TYR A 349 -8.64 5.98 -20.53
C TYR A 349 -8.41 5.32 -21.90
N GLN A 350 -8.02 4.05 -21.92
CA GLN A 350 -7.81 3.29 -23.16
C GLN A 350 -9.07 3.21 -24.02
N PHE A 351 -10.21 2.95 -23.40
CA PHE A 351 -11.49 2.94 -24.09
C PHE A 351 -11.81 4.31 -24.73
N ILE A 352 -11.63 5.40 -23.99
CA ILE A 352 -11.97 6.76 -24.46
C ILE A 352 -11.01 7.24 -25.56
N SER A 353 -9.72 6.97 -25.41
CA SER A 353 -8.67 7.40 -26.34
C SER A 353 -8.57 6.51 -27.59
N GLY A 354 -9.09 5.29 -27.52
CA GLY A 354 -8.92 4.25 -28.54
C GLY A 354 -7.47 3.75 -28.65
N THR A 355 -6.67 3.91 -27.58
CA THR A 355 -5.29 3.43 -27.50
C THR A 355 -5.24 1.99 -27.01
N GLU A 356 -4.30 1.19 -27.54
CA GLU A 356 -4.04 -0.14 -27.01
C GLU A 356 -3.12 -0.07 -25.76
N ALA A 357 -3.12 -1.11 -24.93
CA ALA A 357 -2.42 -1.15 -23.65
C ALA A 357 -0.91 -0.83 -23.72
N ASP A 358 -0.27 -1.10 -24.87
CA ASP A 358 1.16 -0.89 -25.09
C ASP A 358 1.54 0.57 -25.43
N GLU A 359 0.58 1.46 -25.66
CA GLU A 359 0.79 2.85 -26.05
C GLU A 359 0.62 3.88 -24.92
N VAL A 360 0.33 3.41 -23.72
CA VAL A 360 0.20 4.30 -22.56
C VAL A 360 1.59 4.73 -22.08
N PRO A 361 1.84 6.04 -21.86
CA PRO A 361 3.10 6.50 -21.32
C PRO A 361 3.40 5.80 -19.99
N ALA A 362 4.46 5.02 -19.96
CA ALA A 362 4.95 4.48 -18.69
C ALA A 362 5.47 5.64 -17.82
N ALA A 363 4.99 5.71 -16.58
CA ALA A 363 5.42 6.66 -15.57
C ALA A 363 6.91 6.55 -15.24
#